data_009b5772b34eb5adb05ec76ba55c25f7
#
_entry.id   009b5772b34eb5adb05ec76ba55c25f7
#
_cell.length_a   1.000
_cell.length_b   1.000
_cell.length_c   1.000
_cell.angle_alpha   90.00
_cell.angle_beta   90.00
_cell.angle_gamma   90.00
#
_symmetry.space_group_name_H-M   'P 1'
#
loop_
_entity.id
_entity.type
_entity.pdbx_description
1 polymer ?
#
loop_
_entity_poly.entity_id
_entity_poly.type
_entity_poly.pdbx_seq_one_letter_code
_entity_poly.pdbx_strand_id
1 'polypeptide(L)'
;VPVASESESFAALLQRARQAAGLTQRALAERARIGLSTVRALEQGVSAAPQPETLSRLADALDLPPTERSALIAAFSAVRIAQLEALVPPPS
;
A
#
# COMPACT_ATOMS: atom_id res chain seq x y z
N VAL A 1 8.98 22.77 -3.34
CA VAL A 1 8.24 22.02 -4.30
C VAL A 1 7.91 20.65 -3.76
N PRO A 2 6.69 20.33 -3.79
CA PRO A 2 6.32 18.99 -3.36
C PRO A 2 6.92 17.97 -4.30
N VAL A 3 7.57 17.02 -3.72
CA VAL A 3 8.12 15.91 -4.47
C VAL A 3 7.24 14.68 -4.33
N ALA A 4 6.00 14.91 -4.00
CA ALA A 4 5.06 13.84 -3.79
C ALA A 4 4.93 12.96 -5.03
N SER A 5 5.10 13.56 -6.20
CA SER A 5 5.02 12.80 -7.44
C SER A 5 6.17 11.81 -7.58
N GLU A 6 7.29 12.10 -6.92
CA GLU A 6 8.44 11.23 -7.01
C GLU A 6 8.35 10.06 -6.04
N SER A 7 7.69 10.30 -4.92
CA SER A 7 7.53 9.27 -3.91
C SER A 7 6.04 9.01 -3.76
N GLU A 8 5.47 8.38 -4.76
CA GLU A 8 4.09 7.97 -4.65
C GLU A 8 3.93 7.10 -3.43
N SER A 9 3.03 7.50 -2.55
CA SER A 9 2.79 6.75 -1.35
C SER A 9 2.17 5.40 -1.69
N PHE A 10 2.34 4.46 -0.80
CA PHE A 10 1.68 3.17 -0.92
C PHE A 10 0.18 3.35 -1.11
N ALA A 11 -0.42 4.29 -0.35
CA ALA A 11 -1.85 4.55 -0.45
C ALA A 11 -2.26 4.97 -1.87
N ALA A 12 -1.50 5.89 -2.46
CA ALA A 12 -1.81 6.37 -3.80
C ALA A 12 -1.63 5.27 -4.85
N LEU A 13 -0.58 4.49 -4.72
CA LEU A 13 -0.36 3.37 -5.63
C LEU A 13 -1.46 2.34 -5.53
N LEU A 14 -1.89 2.04 -4.32
CA LEU A 14 -2.97 1.08 -4.10
C LEU A 14 -4.27 1.57 -4.73
N GLN A 15 -4.60 2.86 -4.53
CA GLN A 15 -5.79 3.43 -5.13
C GLN A 15 -5.76 3.34 -6.65
N ARG A 16 -4.63 3.71 -7.24
CA ARG A 16 -4.52 3.70 -8.70
C ARG A 16 -4.61 2.29 -9.25
N ALA A 17 -3.96 1.35 -8.60
CA ALA A 17 -4.02 -0.05 -9.04
C ALA A 17 -5.44 -0.57 -8.94
N ARG A 18 -6.14 -0.23 -7.88
CA ARG A 18 -7.52 -0.65 -7.71
C ARG A 18 -8.43 -0.07 -8.79
N GLN A 19 -8.27 1.23 -9.04
CA GLN A 19 -9.08 1.90 -10.06
C GLN A 19 -8.78 1.37 -11.45
N ALA A 20 -7.52 1.11 -11.73
CA ALA A 20 -7.13 0.54 -13.01
C ALA A 20 -7.70 -0.85 -13.21
N ALA A 21 -7.89 -1.60 -12.14
CA ALA A 21 -8.49 -2.93 -12.19
C ALA A 21 -10.02 -2.86 -12.23
N GLY A 22 -10.60 -1.67 -12.11
CA GLY A 22 -12.04 -1.51 -12.13
C GLY A 22 -12.74 -2.00 -10.87
N LEU A 23 -12.03 -2.03 -9.75
CA LEU A 23 -12.57 -2.57 -8.51
C LEU A 23 -12.98 -1.45 -7.56
N THR A 24 -14.06 -1.69 -6.82
CA THR A 24 -14.40 -0.85 -5.67
C THR A 24 -13.56 -1.29 -4.50
N GLN A 25 -13.53 -0.47 -3.44
CA GLN A 25 -12.83 -0.86 -2.22
C GLN A 25 -13.37 -2.18 -1.66
N ARG A 26 -14.70 -2.32 -1.69
CA ARG A 26 -15.33 -3.55 -1.21
C ARG A 26 -14.92 -4.76 -2.05
N ALA A 27 -14.94 -4.60 -3.37
CA ALA A 27 -14.57 -5.69 -4.26
C ALA A 27 -13.12 -6.11 -4.03
N LEU A 28 -12.23 -5.14 -3.85
CA LEU A 28 -10.84 -5.45 -3.56
C LEU A 28 -10.70 -6.20 -2.23
N ALA A 29 -11.41 -5.72 -1.22
CA ALA A 29 -11.36 -6.38 0.09
C ALA A 29 -11.81 -7.83 -0.01
N GLU A 30 -12.89 -8.09 -0.75
CA GLU A 30 -13.40 -9.44 -0.92
C GLU A 30 -12.42 -10.32 -1.69
N ARG A 31 -11.84 -9.79 -2.77
CA ARG A 31 -10.90 -10.58 -3.56
C ARG A 31 -9.61 -10.87 -2.81
N ALA A 32 -9.16 -9.91 -2.01
CA ALA A 32 -7.93 -10.08 -1.23
C ALA A 32 -8.18 -10.82 0.08
N ARG A 33 -9.44 -11.01 0.43
CA ARG A 33 -9.83 -11.68 1.68
C ARG A 33 -9.32 -10.92 2.89
N ILE A 34 -9.49 -9.62 2.86
CA ILE A 34 -9.16 -8.74 3.98
C ILE A 34 -10.38 -7.88 4.28
N GLY A 35 -10.36 -7.20 5.42
CA GLY A 35 -11.48 -6.36 5.80
C GLY A 35 -11.58 -5.10 4.96
N LEU A 36 -12.80 -4.65 4.72
CA LEU A 36 -13.02 -3.39 4.01
C LEU A 36 -12.38 -2.22 4.75
N SER A 37 -12.47 -2.22 6.08
CA SER A 37 -11.84 -1.17 6.88
C SER A 37 -10.32 -1.16 6.69
N THR A 38 -9.73 -2.33 6.47
CA THR A 38 -8.31 -2.42 6.20
C THR A 38 -7.96 -1.75 4.88
N VAL A 39 -8.75 -2.03 3.83
CA VAL A 39 -8.52 -1.40 2.53
C VAL A 39 -8.65 0.12 2.64
N ARG A 40 -9.70 0.58 3.32
CA ARG A 40 -9.91 2.03 3.50
C ARG A 40 -8.75 2.68 4.24
N ALA A 41 -8.31 2.07 5.33
CA ALA A 41 -7.20 2.62 6.11
C ALA A 41 -5.92 2.66 5.30
N LEU A 42 -5.65 1.62 4.52
CA LEU A 42 -4.45 1.60 3.68
C LEU A 42 -4.50 2.67 2.60
N GLU A 43 -5.66 2.88 1.99
CA GLU A 43 -5.81 3.90 0.95
C GLU A 43 -5.83 5.31 1.49
N GLN A 44 -6.17 5.48 2.75
CA GLN A 44 -6.12 6.79 3.40
C GLN A 44 -4.75 7.10 3.98
N GLY A 45 -3.89 6.12 4.04
CA GLY A 45 -2.55 6.32 4.57
C GLY A 45 -2.50 6.51 6.07
N VAL A 46 -3.58 6.17 6.79
CA VAL A 46 -3.63 6.37 8.24
C VAL A 46 -3.26 5.11 9.01
N SER A 47 -3.18 4.00 8.30
CA SER A 47 -2.88 2.73 8.93
C SER A 47 -1.38 2.51 9.01
N ALA A 48 -0.96 1.70 9.97
CA ALA A 48 0.40 1.21 9.99
C ALA A 48 0.64 0.38 8.74
N ALA A 49 1.92 0.13 8.42
CA ALA A 49 2.25 -0.68 7.27
C ALA A 49 1.55 -2.04 7.36
N PRO A 50 0.99 -2.52 6.26
CA PRO A 50 0.32 -3.82 6.27
C PRO A 50 1.35 -4.94 6.47
N GLN A 51 0.86 -6.07 6.94
CA GLN A 51 1.72 -7.23 7.04
C GLN A 51 2.07 -7.74 5.64
N PRO A 52 3.21 -8.42 5.48
CA PRO A 52 3.61 -8.93 4.17
C PRO A 52 2.55 -9.82 3.53
N GLU A 53 1.83 -10.58 4.33
CA GLU A 53 0.77 -11.43 3.80
C GLU A 53 -0.36 -10.60 3.20
N THR A 54 -0.74 -9.52 3.87
CA THR A 54 -1.77 -8.62 3.37
C THR A 54 -1.34 -8.01 2.04
N LEU A 55 -0.09 -7.59 1.96
CA LEU A 55 0.45 -7.01 0.75
C LEU A 55 0.40 -8.00 -0.41
N SER A 56 0.78 -9.24 -0.14
CA SER A 56 0.76 -10.29 -1.15
C SER A 56 -0.66 -10.56 -1.64
N ARG A 57 -1.62 -10.59 -0.73
CA ARG A 57 -3.02 -10.79 -1.08
C ARG A 57 -3.56 -9.65 -1.95
N LEU A 58 -3.17 -8.42 -1.63
CA LEU A 58 -3.57 -7.28 -2.41
C LEU A 58 -3.01 -7.37 -3.83
N ALA A 59 -1.73 -7.69 -3.97
CA ALA A 59 -1.11 -7.79 -5.27
C ALA A 59 -1.75 -8.89 -6.11
N ASP A 60 -2.09 -10.01 -5.47
CA ASP A 60 -2.75 -11.11 -6.18
C ASP A 60 -4.16 -10.72 -6.59
N ALA A 61 -4.90 -10.05 -5.71
CA ALA A 61 -6.26 -9.63 -6.00
C ALA A 61 -6.31 -8.62 -7.15
N LEU A 62 -5.29 -7.78 -7.25
CA LEU A 62 -5.19 -6.79 -8.31
C LEU A 62 -4.61 -7.35 -9.59
N ASP A 63 -4.10 -8.57 -9.55
CA ASP A 63 -3.51 -9.24 -10.72
C ASP A 63 -2.44 -8.37 -11.35
N LEU A 64 -1.56 -7.83 -10.52
CA LEU A 64 -0.55 -6.89 -10.98
C LEU A 64 0.55 -7.60 -11.77
N PRO A 65 1.00 -7.00 -12.87
CA PRO A 65 2.18 -7.51 -13.54
C PRO A 65 3.42 -7.34 -12.66
N PRO A 66 4.49 -8.09 -12.92
CA PRO A 66 5.67 -8.07 -12.03
C PRO A 66 6.23 -6.67 -11.77
N THR A 67 6.20 -5.80 -12.77
CA THR A 67 6.73 -4.45 -12.63
C THR A 67 5.93 -3.65 -11.61
N GLU A 68 4.60 -3.70 -11.71
CA GLU A 68 3.76 -2.96 -10.79
C GLU A 68 3.71 -3.60 -9.41
N ARG A 69 3.81 -4.93 -9.36
CA ARG A 69 3.90 -5.63 -8.08
C ARG A 69 5.17 -5.20 -7.34
N SER A 70 6.29 -5.09 -8.06
CA SER A 70 7.55 -4.64 -7.46
C SER A 70 7.44 -3.20 -6.97
N ALA A 71 6.76 -2.34 -7.71
CA ALA A 71 6.57 -0.95 -7.31
C ALA A 71 5.74 -0.86 -6.03
N LEU A 72 4.70 -1.68 -5.92
CA LEU A 72 3.86 -1.69 -4.73
C LEU A 72 4.66 -2.17 -3.51
N ILE A 73 5.44 -3.23 -3.70
CA ILE A 73 6.27 -3.76 -2.62
C ILE A 73 7.32 -2.74 -2.18
N ALA A 74 7.92 -2.03 -3.14
CA ALA A 74 8.91 -1.01 -2.83
C ALA A 74 8.28 0.13 -2.03
N ALA A 75 7.07 0.56 -2.40
CA ALA A 75 6.36 1.60 -1.67
C ALA A 75 6.01 1.14 -0.26
N PHE A 76 5.60 -0.12 -0.11
CA PHE A 76 5.34 -0.70 1.20
C PHE A 76 6.60 -0.69 2.07
N SER A 77 7.73 -1.09 1.49
CA SER A 77 8.99 -1.13 2.23
C SER A 77 9.41 0.27 2.69
N ALA A 78 9.20 1.27 1.84
CA ALA A 78 9.52 2.65 2.20
C ALA A 78 8.68 3.12 3.39
N VAL A 79 7.39 2.80 3.41
CA VAL A 79 6.52 3.16 4.53
C VAL A 79 6.99 2.47 5.80
N ARG A 80 7.33 1.20 5.71
CA ARG A 80 7.78 0.44 6.87
C ARG A 80 9.10 0.98 7.43
N ILE A 81 10.03 1.33 6.55
CA ILE A 81 11.30 1.91 6.97
C ILE A 81 11.07 3.24 7.66
N ALA A 82 10.20 4.08 7.10
CA ALA A 82 9.89 5.37 7.69
C ALA A 82 9.30 5.20 9.09
N GLN A 83 8.45 4.21 9.28
CA GLN A 83 7.86 3.95 10.58
C GLN A 83 8.91 3.48 11.59
N LEU A 84 9.83 2.64 11.15
CA LEU A 84 10.91 2.17 12.02
C LEU A 84 11.83 3.32 12.40
N GLU A 85 12.12 4.20 11.47
CA GLU A 85 12.94 5.37 11.75
C GLU A 85 12.28 6.31 12.75
N ALA A 86 10.95 6.42 12.65
CA ALA A 86 10.21 7.25 13.58
C ALA A 86 10.22 6.69 15.00
N LEU A 87 10.40 5.39 15.14
CA LEU A 87 10.45 4.75 16.44
C LEU A 87 11.85 4.79 17.09
N VAL A 88 12.87 5.05 16.28
CA VAL A 88 14.24 5.11 16.77
C VAL A 88 14.56 6.55 17.14
N PRO A 89 14.96 6.82 18.39
CA PRO A 89 15.32 8.19 18.75
C PRO A 89 16.56 8.62 18.00
N PRO A 90 16.64 9.91 17.63
CA PRO A 90 17.80 10.39 16.91
C PRO A 90 19.04 10.31 17.80
N PRO A 91 20.20 10.09 17.23
CA PRO A 91 21.44 10.10 18.00
C PRO A 91 21.67 11.51 18.51
N SER A 92 22.06 11.59 19.75
CA SER A 92 22.31 12.89 20.38
C SER A 92 23.76 13.31 20.27
#